data_ff73edc11de3d8e49a646656d5bd2e74
#
_entry.id   ff73edc11de3d8e49a646656d5bd2e74
#
_cell.length_a   1.000
_cell.length_b   1.000
_cell.length_c   1.000
_cell.angle_alpha   90.00
_cell.angle_beta   90.00
_cell.angle_gamma   90.00
#
_symmetry.space_group_name_H-M   'P 1'
#
loop_
_entity.id
_entity.type
_entity.pdbx_description
1 polymer ?
#
loop_
_entity_poly.entity_id
_entity_poly.type
_entity_poly.pdbx_seq_one_letter_code
_entity_poly.pdbx_strand_id
1 'polypeptide(L)'
;MTIRDAAYTAHVTVTGGRAGHASSDDGALDIDLRRPGSPERGTNPEQLFAAAWAACFQSALISAGRQRGVDTTGSSIEAAAALINDEGVFTLVAEFRITIPGVDKATIEELAATAHQICPYSNATRGNVQVAFIAVE
;
A
#
# COMPACT_ATOMS: atom_id res chain seq x y z
N MET A 1 -10.09 -18.20 12.55
CA MET A 1 -8.72 -17.66 12.63
C MET A 1 -8.71 -16.45 13.55
N THR A 2 -7.74 -16.39 14.41
CA THR A 2 -7.54 -15.30 15.35
C THR A 2 -6.10 -14.77 15.23
N ILE A 3 -5.80 -13.68 15.93
CA ILE A 3 -4.44 -13.12 15.97
C ILE A 3 -3.41 -14.14 16.51
N ARG A 4 -3.85 -15.15 17.27
CA ARG A 4 -2.98 -16.21 17.80
C ARG A 4 -2.48 -17.18 16.72
N ASP A 5 -3.17 -17.24 15.58
CA ASP A 5 -2.80 -18.09 14.45
C ASP A 5 -1.87 -17.37 13.47
N ALA A 6 -1.45 -16.15 13.79
CA ALA A 6 -0.71 -15.29 12.90
C ALA A 6 0.74 -15.74 12.70
N ALA A 7 1.23 -15.66 11.46
CA ALA A 7 2.65 -15.84 11.16
C ALA A 7 3.51 -14.68 11.70
N TYR A 8 2.93 -13.50 11.81
CA TYR A 8 3.55 -12.29 12.36
C TYR A 8 2.46 -11.35 12.87
N THR A 9 2.75 -10.61 13.93
CA THR A 9 1.86 -9.59 14.49
C THR A 9 2.64 -8.31 14.75
N ALA A 10 2.22 -7.21 14.15
CA ALA A 10 2.72 -5.87 14.48
C ALA A 10 1.92 -5.28 15.65
N HIS A 11 2.59 -4.65 16.58
CA HIS A 11 1.99 -3.93 17.70
C HIS A 11 2.30 -2.45 17.58
N VAL A 12 1.28 -1.63 17.42
CA VAL A 12 1.39 -0.18 17.25
C VAL A 12 0.43 0.52 18.20
N THR A 13 0.93 1.54 18.88
CA THR A 13 0.13 2.41 19.75
C THR A 13 -0.05 3.76 19.07
N VAL A 14 -1.28 4.24 19.00
CA VAL A 14 -1.62 5.56 18.46
C VAL A 14 -2.29 6.39 19.56
N THR A 15 -1.85 7.63 19.67
CA THR A 15 -2.45 8.64 20.55
C THR A 15 -2.78 9.89 19.73
N GLY A 16 -3.84 10.63 20.11
CA GLY A 16 -4.21 11.90 19.49
C GLY A 16 -4.80 11.81 18.08
N GLY A 17 -5.12 10.62 17.58
CA GLY A 17 -5.74 10.42 16.27
C GLY A 17 -4.93 11.01 15.12
N ARG A 18 -5.60 11.73 14.20
CA ARG A 18 -4.97 12.31 13.00
C ARG A 18 -4.02 13.49 13.29
N ALA A 19 -3.90 13.93 14.53
CA ALA A 19 -3.03 15.03 14.96
C ALA A 19 -2.07 14.60 16.09
N GLY A 20 -1.83 13.31 16.21
CA GLY A 20 -1.07 12.72 17.32
C GLY A 20 0.21 12.06 16.89
N HIS A 21 0.41 10.85 17.39
CA HIS A 21 1.65 10.10 17.23
C HIS A 21 1.36 8.60 17.14
N ALA A 22 2.15 7.89 16.32
CA ALA A 22 2.12 6.44 16.21
C ALA A 22 3.51 5.86 16.45
N SER A 23 3.58 4.80 17.26
CA SER A 23 4.84 4.09 17.49
C SER A 23 4.62 2.59 17.60
N SER A 24 5.53 1.81 17.01
CA SER A 24 5.58 0.36 17.18
C SER A 24 6.35 0.00 18.46
N ASP A 25 6.09 -1.20 18.98
CA ASP A 25 6.74 -1.71 20.19
C ASP A 25 8.26 -1.88 20.06
N ASP A 26 8.75 -2.12 18.84
CA ASP A 26 10.18 -2.22 18.50
C ASP A 26 10.82 -0.85 18.13
N GLY A 27 10.04 0.23 18.08
CA GLY A 27 10.51 1.56 17.72
C GLY A 27 10.78 1.77 16.23
N ALA A 28 10.57 0.77 15.36
CA ALA A 28 10.81 0.90 13.93
C ALA A 28 9.84 1.89 13.27
N LEU A 29 8.59 1.95 13.73
CA LEU A 29 7.64 3.00 13.40
C LEU A 29 7.58 3.97 14.60
N ASP A 30 7.91 5.23 14.35
CA ASP A 30 7.89 6.30 15.36
C ASP A 30 7.67 7.62 14.61
N ILE A 31 6.41 8.07 14.53
CA ILE A 31 6.04 9.12 13.58
C ILE A 31 4.90 9.99 14.09
N ASP A 32 5.04 11.30 13.86
CA ASP A 32 3.97 12.26 14.11
C ASP A 32 2.91 12.20 13.01
N LEU A 33 1.67 12.28 13.43
CA LEU A 33 0.51 12.37 12.57
C LEU A 33 0.02 13.81 12.52
N ARG A 34 -0.20 14.32 11.31
CA ARG A 34 -0.70 15.68 11.08
C ARG A 34 -1.75 15.66 9.99
N ARG A 35 -2.73 16.53 10.11
CA ARG A 35 -3.76 16.70 9.07
C ARG A 35 -3.12 17.29 7.81
N PRO A 36 -3.57 16.90 6.61
CA PRO A 36 -3.14 17.55 5.38
C PRO A 36 -3.29 19.07 5.46
N GLY A 37 -2.27 19.80 5.01
CA GLY A 37 -2.23 21.27 5.07
C GLY A 37 -1.75 21.85 6.41
N SER A 38 -1.44 21.03 7.40
CA SER A 38 -0.81 21.49 8.65
C SER A 38 0.56 22.10 8.35
N PRO A 39 0.93 23.20 9.05
CA PRO A 39 2.29 23.76 8.95
C PRO A 39 3.34 22.90 9.65
N GLU A 40 2.92 22.00 10.54
CA GLU A 40 3.79 21.08 11.24
C GLU A 40 4.08 19.85 10.38
N ARG A 41 5.30 19.33 10.52
CA ARG A 41 5.73 18.13 9.78
C ARG A 41 5.13 16.86 10.40
N GLY A 42 4.60 16.00 9.55
CA GLY A 42 4.05 14.70 9.95
C GLY A 42 3.43 13.98 8.76
N THR A 43 3.10 12.73 8.97
CA THR A 43 2.36 11.91 8.00
C THR A 43 0.85 11.92 8.34
N ASN A 44 0.08 11.13 7.58
CA ASN A 44 -1.34 10.94 7.82
C ASN A 44 -1.73 9.48 7.54
N PRO A 45 -2.91 9.02 7.96
CA PRO A 45 -3.34 7.64 7.74
C PRO A 45 -3.37 7.23 6.27
N GLU A 46 -3.71 8.12 5.35
CA GLU A 46 -3.79 7.82 3.92
C GLU A 46 -2.40 7.58 3.32
N GLN A 47 -1.38 8.33 3.73
CA GLN A 47 0.02 8.09 3.35
C GLN A 47 0.51 6.75 3.89
N LEU A 48 0.21 6.43 5.14
CA LEU A 48 0.58 5.15 5.76
C LEU A 48 -0.13 3.97 5.05
N PHE A 49 -1.40 4.11 4.74
CA PHE A 49 -2.17 3.12 4.01
C PHE A 49 -1.60 2.87 2.62
N ALA A 50 -1.31 3.94 1.87
CA ALA A 50 -0.71 3.85 0.54
C ALA A 50 0.67 3.18 0.59
N ALA A 51 1.53 3.57 1.52
CA ALA A 51 2.87 3.01 1.68
C ALA A 51 2.81 1.52 2.07
N ALA A 52 1.95 1.15 3.00
CA ALA A 52 1.80 -0.23 3.46
C ALA A 52 1.30 -1.14 2.34
N TRP A 53 0.25 -0.74 1.64
CA TRP A 53 -0.28 -1.53 0.54
C TRP A 53 0.69 -1.62 -0.63
N ALA A 54 1.30 -0.50 -1.04
CA ALA A 54 2.28 -0.49 -2.12
C ALA A 54 3.50 -1.36 -1.83
N ALA A 55 4.03 -1.33 -0.62
CA ALA A 55 5.17 -2.16 -0.21
C ALA A 55 4.81 -3.66 -0.26
N CYS A 56 3.66 -4.03 0.27
CA CYS A 56 3.15 -5.40 0.23
C CYS A 56 2.90 -5.86 -1.22
N PHE A 57 2.26 -5.02 -2.02
CA PHE A 57 1.98 -5.29 -3.43
C PHE A 57 3.28 -5.43 -4.25
N GLN A 58 4.27 -4.56 -4.03
CA GLN A 58 5.55 -4.64 -4.74
C GLN A 58 6.30 -5.95 -4.42
N SER A 59 6.25 -6.41 -3.17
CA SER A 59 6.80 -7.72 -2.82
C SER A 59 6.13 -8.86 -3.60
N ALA A 60 4.81 -8.79 -3.75
CA ALA A 60 4.05 -9.72 -4.57
C ALA A 60 4.41 -9.60 -6.06
N LEU A 61 4.61 -8.40 -6.58
CA LEU A 61 5.04 -8.13 -7.95
C LEU A 61 6.42 -8.74 -8.24
N ILE A 62 7.37 -8.57 -7.33
CA ILE A 62 8.71 -9.16 -7.43
C ILE A 62 8.62 -10.70 -7.44
N SER A 63 7.78 -11.26 -6.59
CA SER A 63 7.54 -12.72 -6.57
C SER A 63 6.93 -13.22 -7.89
N ALA A 64 5.94 -12.52 -8.43
CA ALA A 64 5.34 -12.83 -9.72
C ALA A 64 6.37 -12.75 -10.86
N GLY A 65 7.24 -11.74 -10.84
CA GLY A 65 8.33 -11.60 -11.80
C GLY A 65 9.29 -12.79 -11.78
N ARG A 66 9.69 -13.22 -10.59
CA ARG A 66 10.56 -14.41 -10.44
C ARG A 66 9.92 -15.67 -11.02
N GLN A 67 8.64 -15.90 -10.80
CA GLN A 67 7.92 -17.06 -11.30
C GLN A 67 7.86 -17.07 -12.84
N ARG A 68 7.88 -15.91 -13.46
CA ARG A 68 7.82 -15.76 -14.93
C ARG A 68 9.17 -15.48 -15.59
N GLY A 69 10.26 -15.42 -14.83
CA GLY A 69 11.57 -15.10 -15.34
C GLY A 69 11.71 -13.65 -15.81
N VAL A 70 10.92 -12.73 -15.26
CA VAL A 70 10.98 -11.29 -15.54
C VAL A 70 11.82 -10.61 -14.47
N ASP A 71 12.83 -9.85 -14.88
CA ASP A 71 13.65 -9.04 -13.98
C ASP A 71 12.88 -7.79 -13.56
N THR A 72 12.57 -7.70 -12.26
CA THR A 72 11.87 -6.55 -11.67
C THR A 72 12.79 -5.57 -10.97
N THR A 73 14.11 -5.69 -11.16
CA THR A 73 15.09 -4.79 -10.56
C THR A 73 14.82 -3.33 -10.94
N GLY A 74 14.85 -2.45 -9.94
CA GLY A 74 14.56 -1.04 -10.13
C GLY A 74 13.07 -0.71 -10.30
N SER A 75 12.18 -1.68 -10.10
CA SER A 75 10.73 -1.42 -10.12
C SER A 75 10.34 -0.41 -9.06
N SER A 76 9.32 0.39 -9.36
CA SER A 76 8.74 1.33 -8.42
C SER A 76 7.22 1.36 -8.55
N ILE A 77 6.56 1.69 -7.44
CA ILE A 77 5.12 1.88 -7.41
C ILE A 77 4.84 3.25 -6.81
N GLU A 78 4.26 4.12 -7.61
CA GLU A 78 3.67 5.37 -7.13
C GLU A 78 2.22 5.08 -6.76
N ALA A 79 1.93 5.10 -5.46
CA ALA A 79 0.62 4.76 -4.93
C ALA A 79 -0.10 6.02 -4.45
N ALA A 80 -1.33 6.18 -4.90
CA ALA A 80 -2.26 7.18 -4.40
C ALA A 80 -3.38 6.48 -3.62
N ALA A 81 -3.67 6.97 -2.43
CA ALA A 81 -4.86 6.60 -1.66
C ALA A 81 -5.69 7.87 -1.44
N ALA A 82 -6.90 7.87 -1.94
CA ALA A 82 -7.79 9.01 -1.88
C ALA A 82 -8.96 8.76 -0.94
N LEU A 83 -9.25 9.76 -0.10
CA LEU A 83 -10.41 9.77 0.78
C LEU A 83 -11.59 10.40 0.01
N ILE A 84 -12.62 9.61 -0.20
CA ILE A 84 -13.83 10.02 -0.93
C ILE A 84 -14.96 10.27 0.07
N ASN A 85 -15.61 11.41 -0.07
CA ASN A 85 -16.82 11.71 0.69
C ASN A 85 -18.04 11.44 -0.22
N ASP A 86 -18.75 10.36 0.08
CA ASP A 86 -19.99 9.99 -0.60
C ASP A 86 -21.17 10.21 0.34
N GLU A 87 -21.85 11.32 0.17
CA GLU A 87 -23.01 11.71 0.98
C GLU A 87 -22.77 11.65 2.51
N GLY A 88 -21.59 12.05 2.94
CA GLY A 88 -21.22 12.05 4.36
C GLY A 88 -20.55 10.75 4.85
N VAL A 89 -20.46 9.74 4.01
CA VAL A 89 -19.73 8.50 4.28
C VAL A 89 -18.36 8.58 3.62
N PHE A 90 -17.30 8.46 4.41
CA PHE A 90 -15.93 8.48 3.89
C PHE A 90 -15.47 7.07 3.54
N THR A 91 -15.01 6.91 2.31
CA THR A 91 -14.43 5.68 1.77
C THR A 91 -13.07 5.93 1.15
N LEU A 92 -12.34 4.87 0.82
CA LEU A 92 -11.04 4.96 0.16
C LEU A 92 -11.11 4.39 -1.25
N VAL A 93 -10.36 5.01 -2.15
CA VAL A 93 -10.01 4.46 -3.47
C VAL A 93 -8.50 4.57 -3.64
N ALA A 94 -7.92 3.75 -4.49
CA ALA A 94 -6.47 3.74 -4.72
C ALA A 94 -6.12 3.66 -6.22
N GLU A 95 -4.94 4.15 -6.55
CA GLU A 95 -4.32 4.01 -7.87
C GLU A 95 -2.84 3.68 -7.68
N PHE A 96 -2.37 2.66 -8.37
CA PHE A 96 -0.96 2.26 -8.38
C PHE A 96 -0.40 2.41 -9.79
N ARG A 97 0.58 3.29 -9.94
CA ARG A 97 1.35 3.46 -11.17
C ARG A 97 2.62 2.63 -11.03
N ILE A 98 2.80 1.67 -11.91
CA ILE A 98 3.85 0.64 -11.82
C ILE A 98 4.84 0.85 -12.93
N THR A 99 6.12 1.01 -12.58
CA THR A 99 7.24 1.09 -13.51
C THR A 99 8.19 -0.06 -13.25
N ILE A 100 8.55 -0.81 -14.28
CA ILE A 100 9.61 -1.82 -14.25
C ILE A 100 10.56 -1.52 -15.40
N PRO A 101 11.80 -1.05 -15.14
CA PRO A 101 12.71 -0.68 -16.20
C PRO A 101 12.94 -1.81 -17.21
N GLY A 102 12.82 -1.50 -18.49
CA GLY A 102 13.07 -2.45 -19.57
C GLY A 102 11.97 -3.49 -19.80
N VAL A 103 10.86 -3.40 -19.08
CA VAL A 103 9.72 -4.33 -19.22
C VAL A 103 8.57 -3.62 -19.92
N ASP A 104 7.98 -4.28 -20.90
CA ASP A 104 6.87 -3.72 -21.68
C ASP A 104 5.57 -3.66 -20.85
N LYS A 105 4.70 -2.76 -21.26
CA LYS A 105 3.46 -2.44 -20.58
C LYS A 105 2.56 -3.66 -20.37
N ALA A 106 2.39 -4.50 -21.39
CA ALA A 106 1.54 -5.67 -21.30
C ALA A 106 2.06 -6.67 -20.25
N THR A 107 3.37 -6.88 -20.19
CA THR A 107 3.99 -7.72 -19.18
C THR A 107 3.81 -7.16 -17.77
N ILE A 108 3.95 -5.84 -17.59
CA ILE A 108 3.69 -5.18 -16.30
C ILE A 108 2.23 -5.40 -15.87
N GLU A 109 1.28 -5.24 -16.78
CA GLU A 109 -0.15 -5.47 -16.49
C GLU A 109 -0.44 -6.90 -16.04
N GLU A 110 0.17 -7.90 -16.69
CA GLU A 110 0.03 -9.30 -16.31
C GLU A 110 0.66 -9.59 -14.94
N LEU A 111 1.84 -9.05 -14.65
CA LEU A 111 2.48 -9.18 -13.36
C LEU A 111 1.66 -8.50 -12.26
N ALA A 112 1.09 -7.34 -12.54
CA ALA A 112 0.22 -6.61 -11.61
C ALA A 112 -1.04 -7.42 -11.29
N ALA A 113 -1.66 -8.04 -12.28
CA ALA A 113 -2.82 -8.90 -12.06
C ALA A 113 -2.49 -10.09 -11.15
N THR A 114 -1.34 -10.72 -11.35
CA THR A 114 -0.86 -11.81 -10.49
C THR A 114 -0.55 -11.30 -9.07
N ALA A 115 0.16 -10.19 -8.95
CA ALA A 115 0.48 -9.58 -7.67
C ALA A 115 -0.77 -9.23 -6.86
N HIS A 116 -1.81 -8.72 -7.53
CA HIS A 116 -3.09 -8.40 -6.89
C HIS A 116 -3.76 -9.64 -6.28
N GLN A 117 -3.59 -10.82 -6.86
CA GLN A 117 -4.15 -12.06 -6.31
C GLN A 117 -3.38 -12.59 -5.10
N ILE A 118 -2.09 -12.33 -4.99
CA ILE A 118 -1.25 -12.89 -3.93
C ILE A 118 -0.91 -11.89 -2.81
N CYS A 119 -1.08 -10.60 -3.03
CA CYS A 119 -0.82 -9.57 -2.02
C CYS A 119 -1.85 -9.65 -0.88
N PRO A 120 -1.43 -9.83 0.39
CA PRO A 120 -2.36 -9.86 1.52
C PRO A 120 -3.22 -8.61 1.66
N TYR A 121 -2.68 -7.41 1.37
CA TYR A 121 -3.46 -6.18 1.41
C TYR A 121 -4.48 -6.11 0.28
N SER A 122 -4.15 -6.60 -0.92
CA SER A 122 -5.12 -6.76 -2.00
C SER A 122 -6.23 -7.74 -1.61
N ASN A 123 -5.90 -8.83 -0.93
CA ASN A 123 -6.89 -9.77 -0.42
C ASN A 123 -7.82 -9.12 0.62
N ALA A 124 -7.28 -8.24 1.48
CA ALA A 124 -8.05 -7.52 2.50
C ALA A 124 -8.96 -6.44 1.91
N THR A 125 -8.58 -5.84 0.79
CA THR A 125 -9.28 -4.69 0.17
C THR A 125 -10.19 -5.07 -0.99
N ARG A 126 -9.96 -6.21 -1.63
CA ARG A 126 -10.72 -6.65 -2.81
C ARG A 126 -12.20 -6.75 -2.51
N GLY A 127 -13.02 -6.17 -3.41
CA GLY A 127 -14.46 -6.10 -3.26
C GLY A 127 -14.95 -4.98 -2.35
N ASN A 128 -14.04 -4.21 -1.75
CA ASN A 128 -14.37 -3.11 -0.85
C ASN A 128 -13.68 -1.80 -1.25
N VAL A 129 -12.37 -1.81 -1.49
CA VAL A 129 -11.62 -0.64 -1.94
C VAL A 129 -11.31 -0.81 -3.43
N GLN A 130 -11.79 0.10 -4.25
CA GLN A 130 -11.46 0.13 -5.67
C GLN A 130 -10.00 0.53 -5.86
N VAL A 131 -9.29 -0.20 -6.69
CA VAL A 131 -7.91 0.11 -7.06
C VAL A 131 -7.72 0.00 -8.57
N ALA A 132 -7.04 0.99 -9.15
CA ALA A 132 -6.59 0.95 -10.53
C ALA A 132 -5.09 0.66 -10.57
N PHE A 133 -4.68 -0.24 -11.45
CA PHE A 133 -3.27 -0.53 -11.74
C PHE A 133 -2.93 0.03 -13.12
N ILE A 134 -1.93 0.91 -13.18
CA ILE A 134 -1.51 1.60 -14.39
C ILE A 134 -0.05 1.25 -14.65
N ALA A 135 0.21 0.52 -15.74
CA ALA A 135 1.57 0.28 -16.20
C ALA A 135 2.13 1.54 -16.85
N VAL A 136 3.33 1.91 -16.46
CA VAL A 136 4.07 3.08 -16.98
C VAL A 136 5.35 2.60 -17.63
N GLU A 137 5.58 3.03 -18.87
CA GLU A 137 6.85 2.80 -19.59
C GLU A 137 7.86 3.90 -19.30
#